data_52bbb55b2289f5fddb38e7e1a25f031f
#
_entry.id   52bbb55b2289f5fddb38e7e1a25f031f
#
_cell.length_a   1.000
_cell.length_b   1.000
_cell.length_c   1.000
_cell.angle_alpha   90.00
_cell.angle_beta   90.00
_cell.angle_gamma   90.00
#
_symmetry.space_group_name_H-M   'P 1'
#
loop_
_entity.id
_entity.type
_entity.pdbx_description
1 polymer ?
#
loop_
_entity_poly.entity_id
_entity_poly.type
_entity_poly.pdbx_seq_one_letter_code
_entity_poly.pdbx_strand_id
1 'polypeptide(L)'
;MPQITLVPTGQRFASDPDEPVLSAALRAGLNLPHSCKGGHCASCRARVLSGEFAYPDALLPAGITQEEAAEGSALLCQACAVTDLTVETREVRPAPDVEVRNLPCRIDRMERVADDVMAVFLRLPAVEEFNFRAGQYLDFILSNGRRRSFSIASAPADGRLLEVHVRRASSSGFTGQLFDTMRAGTLLRIEGPLGQFWFRSESKRPAPPPPPRPAPPPPPPPPPPPPPPP
;
A
#
# COMPACT_ATOMS: atom_id res chain seq x y z
N MET A 1 9.62 -25.72 5.64
CA MET A 1 9.02 -24.56 4.93
C MET A 1 7.63 -24.97 4.51
N PRO A 2 6.59 -24.31 5.00
CA PRO A 2 5.22 -24.59 4.59
C PRO A 2 5.01 -24.39 3.09
N GLN A 3 4.21 -25.26 2.49
CA GLN A 3 3.79 -25.17 1.10
C GLN A 3 2.40 -24.54 1.02
N ILE A 4 2.25 -23.54 0.19
CA ILE A 4 0.96 -22.87 -0.04
C ILE A 4 0.44 -23.31 -1.41
N THR A 5 -0.80 -23.82 -1.43
CA THR A 5 -1.50 -24.20 -2.66
C THR A 5 -2.66 -23.23 -2.89
N LEU A 6 -2.69 -22.59 -4.06
CA LEU A 6 -3.77 -21.70 -4.47
C LEU A 6 -4.88 -22.44 -5.18
N VAL A 7 -6.12 -22.16 -4.84
CA VAL A 7 -7.31 -22.71 -5.49
C VAL A 7 -8.06 -21.55 -6.16
N PRO A 8 -8.57 -21.71 -7.38
CA PRO A 8 -8.67 -22.94 -8.17
C PRO A 8 -7.48 -23.25 -9.09
N THR A 9 -6.41 -22.44 -9.09
CA THR A 9 -5.33 -22.55 -10.08
C THR A 9 -4.39 -23.75 -9.88
N GLY A 10 -4.31 -24.27 -8.65
CA GLY A 10 -3.40 -25.35 -8.27
C GLY A 10 -1.93 -24.93 -8.18
N GLN A 11 -1.61 -23.64 -8.32
CA GLN A 11 -0.26 -23.11 -8.18
C GLN A 11 0.27 -23.30 -6.77
N ARG A 12 1.56 -23.60 -6.64
CA ARG A 12 2.21 -23.87 -5.35
C ARG A 12 3.47 -23.03 -5.19
N PHE A 13 3.72 -22.62 -3.98
CA PHE A 13 4.95 -21.92 -3.60
C PHE A 13 5.28 -22.18 -2.12
N ALA A 14 6.55 -22.04 -1.77
CA ALA A 14 7.02 -22.15 -0.40
C ALA A 14 7.03 -20.80 0.29
N SER A 15 6.73 -20.77 1.59
CA SER A 15 6.87 -19.61 2.47
C SER A 15 7.98 -19.85 3.47
N ASP A 16 8.80 -18.83 3.72
CA ASP A 16 9.77 -18.86 4.81
C ASP A 16 9.05 -18.70 6.17
N PRO A 17 9.67 -19.13 7.27
CA PRO A 17 9.15 -18.82 8.61
C PRO A 17 8.95 -17.31 8.76
N ASP A 18 7.85 -16.92 9.39
CA ASP A 18 7.48 -15.51 9.63
C ASP A 18 7.29 -14.63 8.37
N GLU A 19 7.36 -15.23 7.17
CA GLU A 19 7.07 -14.54 5.92
C GLU A 19 5.57 -14.51 5.66
N PRO A 20 4.94 -13.33 5.45
CA PRO A 20 3.55 -13.25 5.04
C PRO A 20 3.29 -13.98 3.73
N VAL A 21 2.20 -14.73 3.66
CA VAL A 21 1.80 -15.52 2.47
C VAL A 21 1.79 -14.68 1.19
N LEU A 22 1.35 -13.43 1.25
CA LEU A 22 1.40 -12.52 0.11
C LEU A 22 2.83 -12.23 -0.34
N SER A 23 3.77 -12.04 0.59
CA SER A 23 5.17 -11.77 0.26
C SER A 23 5.82 -12.98 -0.41
N ALA A 24 5.56 -14.18 0.12
CA ALA A 24 6.02 -15.44 -0.47
C ALA A 24 5.46 -15.64 -1.88
N ALA A 25 4.17 -15.35 -2.10
CA ALA A 25 3.55 -15.42 -3.42
C ALA A 25 4.21 -14.46 -4.42
N LEU A 26 4.40 -13.20 -4.02
CA LEU A 26 5.06 -12.20 -4.87
C LEU A 26 6.51 -12.58 -5.20
N ARG A 27 7.25 -13.11 -4.24
CA ARG A 27 8.60 -13.65 -4.44
C ARG A 27 8.63 -14.82 -5.44
N ALA A 28 7.58 -15.64 -5.42
CA ALA A 28 7.38 -16.73 -6.38
C ALA A 28 6.83 -16.27 -7.75
N GLY A 29 6.67 -14.97 -7.98
CA GLY A 29 6.14 -14.41 -9.23
C GLY A 29 4.62 -14.48 -9.36
N LEU A 30 3.92 -14.86 -8.29
CA LEU A 30 2.46 -14.96 -8.26
C LEU A 30 1.87 -13.67 -7.69
N ASN A 31 1.07 -13.00 -8.48
CA ASN A 31 0.46 -11.73 -8.08
C ASN A 31 -0.95 -11.95 -7.54
N LEU A 32 -1.09 -11.99 -6.22
CA LEU A 32 -2.37 -12.12 -5.55
C LEU A 32 -3.02 -10.73 -5.32
N PRO A 33 -4.35 -10.66 -5.14
CA PRO A 33 -5.02 -9.40 -4.84
C PRO A 33 -4.41 -8.73 -3.62
N HIS A 34 -3.99 -7.49 -3.72
CA HIS A 34 -3.45 -6.72 -2.60
C HIS A 34 -3.45 -5.21 -2.89
N SER A 35 -3.31 -4.41 -1.84
CA SER A 35 -3.14 -2.95 -1.93
C SER A 35 -2.21 -2.45 -0.82
N CYS A 36 -2.72 -2.17 0.38
CA CYS A 36 -1.96 -1.49 1.44
C CYS A 36 -0.79 -2.30 2.03
N LYS A 37 -0.79 -3.61 1.92
CA LYS A 37 0.15 -4.55 2.57
C LYS A 37 0.29 -4.40 4.10
N GLY A 38 -0.50 -3.51 4.70
CA GLY A 38 -0.47 -3.18 6.13
C GLY A 38 -1.63 -3.76 6.95
N GLY A 39 -2.46 -4.63 6.38
CA GLY A 39 -3.55 -5.27 7.11
C GLY A 39 -4.81 -4.41 7.31
N HIS A 40 -4.99 -3.30 6.58
CA HIS A 40 -6.11 -2.36 6.81
C HIS A 40 -7.19 -2.38 5.72
N CYS A 41 -6.83 -2.63 4.45
CA CYS A 41 -7.75 -2.41 3.32
C CYS A 41 -8.54 -3.65 2.88
N ALA A 42 -8.30 -4.80 3.48
CA ALA A 42 -8.89 -6.09 3.15
C ALA A 42 -8.73 -6.57 1.69
N SER A 43 -7.98 -5.86 0.83
CA SER A 43 -7.79 -6.23 -0.59
C SER A 43 -7.11 -7.59 -0.78
N CYS A 44 -6.32 -8.04 0.20
CA CYS A 44 -5.64 -9.33 0.20
C CYS A 44 -6.38 -10.40 1.00
N ARG A 45 -7.67 -10.17 1.33
CA ARG A 45 -8.48 -11.16 2.03
C ARG A 45 -8.70 -12.37 1.15
N ALA A 46 -8.45 -13.55 1.70
CA ALA A 46 -8.65 -14.83 1.06
C ALA A 46 -9.16 -15.84 2.07
N ARG A 47 -9.77 -16.91 1.60
CA ARG A 47 -10.26 -17.99 2.46
C ARG A 47 -9.21 -19.09 2.56
N VAL A 48 -8.83 -19.43 3.77
CA VAL A 48 -7.98 -20.58 4.07
C VAL A 48 -8.86 -21.81 4.20
N LEU A 49 -8.70 -22.75 3.27
CA LEU A 49 -9.51 -23.96 3.22
C LEU A 49 -8.94 -25.09 4.09
N SER A 50 -7.61 -25.09 4.27
CA SER A 50 -6.92 -26.04 5.16
C SER A 50 -5.57 -25.51 5.59
N GLY A 51 -5.07 -26.03 6.72
CA GLY A 51 -3.82 -25.64 7.34
C GLY A 51 -3.98 -24.55 8.39
N GLU A 52 -2.87 -24.23 9.05
CA GLU A 52 -2.82 -23.25 10.14
C GLU A 52 -1.92 -22.07 9.76
N PHE A 53 -2.34 -20.88 10.14
CA PHE A 53 -1.59 -19.65 9.97
C PHE A 53 -1.62 -18.82 11.26
N ALA A 54 -0.68 -17.92 11.43
CA ALA A 54 -0.62 -16.99 12.54
C ALA A 54 -0.44 -15.56 12.03
N TYR A 55 -0.88 -14.60 12.83
CA TYR A 55 -0.53 -13.20 12.66
C TYR A 55 0.63 -12.81 13.59
N PRO A 56 1.50 -11.88 13.20
CA PRO A 56 2.51 -11.34 14.10
C PRO A 56 1.87 -10.86 15.41
N ASP A 57 2.55 -11.12 16.53
CA ASP A 57 2.10 -10.77 17.88
C ASP A 57 0.71 -11.34 18.28
N ALA A 58 0.20 -12.34 17.54
CA ALA A 58 -1.13 -12.92 17.70
C ALA A 58 -2.27 -11.87 17.65
N LEU A 59 -2.03 -10.72 17.01
CA LEU A 59 -3.01 -9.64 16.88
C LEU A 59 -3.77 -9.71 15.55
N LEU A 60 -5.08 -9.66 15.63
CA LEU A 60 -5.93 -9.62 14.46
C LEU A 60 -5.75 -8.26 13.73
N PRO A 61 -5.42 -8.26 12.42
CA PRO A 61 -5.28 -7.02 11.66
C PRO A 61 -6.62 -6.26 11.56
N ALA A 62 -6.56 -4.93 11.53
CA ALA A 62 -7.74 -4.07 11.53
C ALA A 62 -8.69 -4.23 10.31
N GLY A 63 -8.20 -4.80 9.22
CA GLY A 63 -8.98 -5.00 7.99
C GLY A 63 -9.80 -6.30 7.95
N ILE A 64 -9.88 -7.05 9.06
CA ILE A 64 -10.66 -8.28 9.17
C ILE A 64 -11.35 -8.35 10.54
N THR A 65 -12.59 -8.82 10.60
CA THR A 65 -13.31 -9.01 11.86
C THR A 65 -13.05 -10.38 12.46
N GLN A 66 -13.41 -10.55 13.74
CA GLN A 66 -13.30 -11.85 14.41
C GLN A 66 -14.20 -12.91 13.78
N GLU A 67 -15.40 -12.52 13.34
CA GLU A 67 -16.34 -13.40 12.66
C GLU A 67 -15.76 -13.91 11.33
N GLU A 68 -15.22 -13.00 10.51
CA GLU A 68 -14.60 -13.35 9.23
C GLU A 68 -13.37 -14.25 9.42
N ALA A 69 -12.58 -14.02 10.47
CA ALA A 69 -11.44 -14.87 10.80
C ALA A 69 -11.90 -16.26 11.26
N ALA A 70 -12.98 -16.34 12.07
CA ALA A 70 -13.56 -17.61 12.51
C ALA A 70 -14.14 -18.42 11.36
N GLU A 71 -14.62 -17.77 10.28
CA GLU A 71 -15.07 -18.39 9.05
C GLU A 71 -13.93 -18.84 8.11
N GLY A 72 -12.69 -18.70 8.54
CA GLY A 72 -11.50 -19.11 7.80
C GLY A 72 -10.96 -18.06 6.84
N SER A 73 -11.39 -16.79 6.95
CA SER A 73 -10.77 -15.71 6.18
C SER A 73 -9.44 -15.27 6.78
N ALA A 74 -8.49 -14.91 5.92
CA ALA A 74 -7.20 -14.36 6.33
C ALA A 74 -6.79 -13.17 5.46
N LEU A 75 -6.06 -12.23 6.05
CA LEU A 75 -5.36 -11.17 5.30
C LEU A 75 -3.96 -11.66 4.95
N LEU A 76 -3.76 -12.10 3.72
CA LEU A 76 -2.51 -12.74 3.26
C LEU A 76 -1.27 -11.85 3.39
N CYS A 77 -1.44 -10.53 3.48
CA CYS A 77 -0.32 -9.60 3.68
C CYS A 77 0.22 -9.58 5.12
N GLN A 78 -0.47 -10.23 6.05
CA GLN A 78 -0.09 -10.32 7.47
C GLN A 78 -0.07 -11.76 7.97
N ALA A 79 -0.81 -12.67 7.34
CA ALA A 79 -0.86 -14.08 7.72
C ALA A 79 0.43 -14.79 7.32
N CYS A 80 1.08 -15.44 8.29
CA CYS A 80 2.26 -16.29 8.10
C CYS A 80 1.84 -17.76 8.24
N ALA A 81 2.27 -18.60 7.31
CA ALA A 81 1.92 -20.03 7.32
C ALA A 81 2.65 -20.77 8.44
N VAL A 82 1.91 -21.50 9.28
CA VAL A 82 2.46 -22.38 10.32
C VAL A 82 2.60 -23.81 9.78
N THR A 83 1.59 -24.26 9.04
CA THR A 83 1.59 -25.56 8.33
C THR A 83 1.37 -25.33 6.83
N ASP A 84 1.35 -26.38 6.04
CA ASP A 84 0.92 -26.30 4.65
C ASP A 84 -0.48 -25.72 4.58
N LEU A 85 -0.68 -24.76 3.65
CA LEU A 85 -1.96 -24.06 3.48
C LEU A 85 -2.59 -24.37 2.12
N THR A 86 -3.92 -24.48 2.11
CA THR A 86 -4.71 -24.36 0.89
C THR A 86 -5.54 -23.08 0.96
N VAL A 87 -5.32 -22.18 0.01
CA VAL A 87 -5.90 -20.84 0.02
C VAL A 87 -6.76 -20.62 -1.23
N GLU A 88 -8.02 -20.26 -1.03
CA GLU A 88 -8.92 -19.89 -2.12
C GLU A 88 -8.72 -18.40 -2.45
N THR A 89 -8.10 -18.13 -3.57
CA THR A 89 -7.86 -16.78 -4.06
C THR A 89 -7.72 -16.78 -5.58
N ARG A 90 -7.76 -15.60 -6.17
CA ARG A 90 -7.58 -15.42 -7.61
C ARG A 90 -6.18 -14.87 -7.85
N GLU A 91 -5.47 -15.43 -8.82
CA GLU A 91 -4.31 -14.76 -9.34
C GLU A 91 -4.76 -13.50 -10.10
N VAL A 92 -4.13 -12.39 -9.79
CA VAL A 92 -4.36 -11.15 -10.51
C VAL A 92 -3.26 -11.03 -11.55
N ARG A 93 -3.62 -11.09 -12.82
CA ARG A 93 -2.67 -10.88 -13.91
C ARG A 93 -2.04 -9.50 -13.73
N PRO A 94 -0.70 -9.40 -13.73
CA PRO A 94 -0.04 -8.11 -13.80
C PRO A 94 -0.58 -7.34 -15.01
N ALA A 95 -0.59 -6.00 -14.91
CA ALA A 95 -0.84 -5.21 -16.10
C ALA A 95 0.19 -5.65 -17.15
N PRO A 96 -0.22 -6.11 -18.33
CA PRO A 96 0.74 -6.33 -19.40
C PRO A 96 1.49 -5.01 -19.58
N ASP A 97 2.77 -5.04 -19.85
CA ASP A 97 3.64 -3.88 -20.12
C ASP A 97 4.12 -3.05 -18.89
N VAL A 98 3.89 -3.51 -17.67
CA VAL A 98 4.35 -2.79 -16.49
C VAL A 98 5.25 -3.68 -15.63
N GLU A 99 6.54 -3.41 -15.66
CA GLU A 99 7.54 -4.10 -14.84
C GLU A 99 7.67 -3.44 -13.47
N VAL A 100 7.59 -4.23 -12.41
CA VAL A 100 7.87 -3.73 -11.04
C VAL A 100 9.39 -3.59 -10.88
N ARG A 101 9.84 -2.38 -10.58
CA ARG A 101 11.25 -2.04 -10.46
C ARG A 101 11.59 -1.51 -9.07
N ASN A 102 12.78 -1.81 -8.61
CA ASN A 102 13.35 -1.25 -7.39
C ASN A 102 14.42 -0.25 -7.77
N LEU A 103 14.10 1.03 -7.60
CA LEU A 103 14.93 2.12 -8.10
C LEU A 103 15.33 3.08 -6.97
N PRO A 104 16.57 3.62 -7.01
CA PRO A 104 16.87 4.80 -6.22
C PRO A 104 16.12 6.01 -6.79
N CYS A 105 15.73 6.92 -5.93
CA CYS A 105 15.18 8.21 -6.33
C CYS A 105 15.70 9.33 -5.42
N ARG A 106 15.53 10.56 -5.85
CA ARG A 106 15.88 11.74 -5.08
C ARG A 106 14.64 12.62 -4.94
N ILE A 107 14.41 13.17 -3.78
CA ILE A 107 13.43 14.25 -3.62
C ILE A 107 13.89 15.44 -4.44
N ASP A 108 13.13 15.80 -5.46
CA ASP A 108 13.40 16.97 -6.29
C ASP A 108 12.94 18.24 -5.59
N ARG A 109 11.67 18.25 -5.15
CA ARG A 109 11.08 19.31 -4.36
C ARG A 109 9.94 18.77 -3.50
N MET A 110 9.51 19.57 -2.53
CA MET A 110 8.41 19.28 -1.63
C MET A 110 7.55 20.53 -1.49
N GLU A 111 6.24 20.35 -1.56
CA GLU A 111 5.27 21.45 -1.47
C GLU A 111 4.20 21.10 -0.43
N ARG A 112 3.99 21.98 0.54
CA ARG A 112 2.91 21.77 1.52
C ARG A 112 1.60 22.20 0.89
N VAL A 113 0.71 21.24 0.61
CA VAL A 113 -0.57 21.47 -0.05
C VAL A 113 -1.75 21.57 0.94
N ALA A 114 -1.53 21.12 2.18
CA ALA A 114 -2.43 21.32 3.33
C ALA A 114 -1.63 21.22 4.64
N ASP A 115 -2.23 21.50 5.78
CA ASP A 115 -1.55 21.48 7.09
C ASP A 115 -0.92 20.12 7.40
N ASP A 116 -1.55 19.04 6.95
CA ASP A 116 -1.13 17.67 7.18
C ASP A 116 -0.77 16.92 5.89
N VAL A 117 -0.70 17.61 4.71
CA VAL A 117 -0.41 16.97 3.42
C VAL A 117 0.77 17.63 2.72
N MET A 118 1.72 16.83 2.31
CA MET A 118 2.90 17.19 1.54
C MET A 118 2.84 16.54 0.15
N ALA A 119 2.92 17.34 -0.91
CA ALA A 119 3.24 16.85 -2.24
C ALA A 119 4.76 16.67 -2.34
N VAL A 120 5.21 15.47 -2.68
CA VAL A 120 6.61 15.10 -2.79
C VAL A 120 6.90 14.70 -4.23
N PHE A 121 7.83 15.40 -4.85
CA PHE A 121 8.26 15.14 -6.21
C PHE A 121 9.57 14.35 -6.20
N LEU A 122 9.53 13.19 -6.81
CA LEU A 122 10.63 12.23 -6.83
C LEU A 122 11.23 12.16 -8.23
N ARG A 123 12.51 12.50 -8.33
CA ARG A 123 13.28 12.37 -9.57
C ARG A 123 13.95 11.01 -9.63
N LEU A 124 13.66 10.28 -10.70
CA LEU A 124 14.31 9.01 -11.02
C LEU A 124 15.60 9.20 -11.82
N PRO A 125 16.51 8.21 -11.83
CA PRO A 125 17.68 8.22 -12.68
C PRO A 125 17.33 8.40 -14.16
N ALA A 126 18.10 9.18 -14.90
CA ALA A 126 17.81 9.52 -16.29
C ALA A 126 17.82 8.30 -17.25
N VAL A 127 18.54 7.26 -16.87
CA VAL A 127 18.70 6.02 -17.66
C VAL A 127 17.61 4.99 -17.40
N GLU A 128 16.70 5.25 -16.44
CA GLU A 128 15.64 4.34 -16.05
C GLU A 128 14.29 4.82 -16.58
N GLU A 129 13.54 3.89 -17.17
CA GLU A 129 12.14 4.11 -17.51
C GLU A 129 11.25 3.56 -16.40
N PHE A 130 10.28 4.34 -15.99
CA PHE A 130 9.29 3.95 -15.01
C PHE A 130 7.90 4.13 -15.59
N ASN A 131 7.44 3.08 -16.26
CA ASN A 131 6.13 3.04 -16.87
C ASN A 131 5.08 2.63 -15.83
N PHE A 132 4.04 3.42 -15.66
CA PHE A 132 2.96 3.12 -14.73
C PHE A 132 1.60 3.52 -15.31
N ARG A 133 0.54 3.05 -14.69
CA ARG A 133 -0.84 3.41 -15.06
C ARG A 133 -1.48 4.26 -13.96
N ALA A 134 -2.31 5.22 -14.35
CA ALA A 134 -3.04 6.05 -13.38
C ALA A 134 -3.84 5.18 -12.40
N GLY A 135 -3.67 5.42 -11.11
CA GLY A 135 -4.26 4.64 -10.02
C GLY A 135 -3.31 3.62 -9.37
N GLN A 136 -2.13 3.39 -9.94
CA GLN A 136 -1.09 2.58 -9.28
C GLN A 136 -0.38 3.36 -8.18
N TYR A 137 0.37 2.64 -7.35
CA TYR A 137 1.12 3.19 -6.23
C TYR A 137 2.58 2.70 -6.26
N LEU A 138 3.40 3.27 -5.41
CA LEU A 138 4.76 2.83 -5.13
C LEU A 138 4.96 2.60 -3.62
N ASP A 139 5.94 1.78 -3.29
CA ASP A 139 6.43 1.60 -1.93
C ASP A 139 7.75 2.36 -1.75
N PHE A 140 7.86 3.19 -0.72
CA PHE A 140 9.16 3.60 -0.20
C PHE A 140 9.77 2.45 0.61
N ILE A 141 11.01 2.10 0.33
CA ILE A 141 11.78 1.10 1.08
C ILE A 141 12.64 1.85 2.09
N LEU A 142 12.33 1.65 3.37
CA LEU A 142 13.03 2.31 4.47
C LEU A 142 14.33 1.55 4.80
N SER A 143 15.24 2.20 5.51
CA SER A 143 16.55 1.64 5.93
C SER A 143 16.43 0.35 6.75
N ASN A 144 15.34 0.18 7.47
CA ASN A 144 15.02 -1.03 8.25
C ASN A 144 14.26 -2.10 7.45
N GLY A 145 14.20 -1.98 6.11
CA GLY A 145 13.48 -2.90 5.23
C GLY A 145 11.95 -2.74 5.21
N ARG A 146 11.37 -1.93 6.09
CA ARG A 146 9.92 -1.68 6.10
C ARG A 146 9.51 -0.89 4.86
N ARG A 147 8.28 -1.11 4.42
CA ARG A 147 7.70 -0.48 3.23
C ARG A 147 6.59 0.48 3.62
N ARG A 148 6.43 1.55 2.84
CA ARG A 148 5.35 2.53 2.97
C ARG A 148 4.78 2.85 1.61
N SER A 149 3.52 2.51 1.42
CA SER A 149 2.81 2.63 0.14
C SER A 149 2.17 4.00 -0.02
N PHE A 150 2.37 4.61 -1.20
CA PHE A 150 1.74 5.88 -1.58
C PHE A 150 1.29 5.84 -3.03
N SER A 151 0.07 6.31 -3.27
CA SER A 151 -0.45 6.41 -4.64
C SER A 151 0.37 7.40 -5.45
N ILE A 152 0.62 7.06 -6.73
CA ILE A 152 1.25 7.97 -7.67
C ILE A 152 0.19 9.00 -8.12
N ALA A 153 0.47 10.27 -7.89
CA ALA A 153 -0.43 11.39 -8.18
C ALA A 153 -0.13 12.06 -9.53
N SER A 154 1.09 11.88 -10.07
CA SER A 154 1.45 12.38 -11.39
C SER A 154 0.77 11.62 -12.52
N ALA A 155 0.70 12.26 -13.69
CA ALA A 155 0.25 11.59 -14.91
C ALA A 155 1.29 10.57 -15.41
N PRO A 156 0.87 9.45 -16.03
CA PRO A 156 1.80 8.44 -16.55
C PRO A 156 2.82 8.94 -17.59
N ALA A 157 2.54 10.05 -18.26
CA ALA A 157 3.44 10.63 -19.26
C ALA A 157 4.76 11.19 -18.66
N ASP A 158 4.82 11.42 -17.35
CA ASP A 158 5.96 12.03 -16.65
C ASP A 158 6.79 11.00 -15.85
N GLY A 159 7.11 9.87 -16.46
CA GLY A 159 7.77 8.75 -15.80
C GLY A 159 9.13 9.03 -15.14
N ARG A 160 9.69 10.24 -15.29
CA ARG A 160 10.96 10.66 -14.64
C ARG A 160 10.79 11.51 -13.40
N LEU A 161 9.63 12.14 -13.27
CA LEU A 161 9.28 12.95 -12.10
C LEU A 161 7.95 12.46 -11.56
N LEU A 162 8.00 11.66 -10.51
CA LEU A 162 6.82 11.11 -9.86
C LEU A 162 6.35 12.05 -8.75
N GLU A 163 5.05 12.25 -8.65
CA GLU A 163 4.42 12.97 -7.56
C GLU A 163 3.67 11.99 -6.65
N VAL A 164 3.85 12.14 -5.35
CA VAL A 164 3.07 11.42 -4.33
C VAL A 164 2.58 12.40 -3.28
N HIS A 165 1.33 12.23 -2.81
CA HIS A 165 0.78 13.01 -1.71
C HIS A 165 0.88 12.22 -0.42
N VAL A 166 1.60 12.76 0.55
CA VAL A 166 1.85 12.13 1.84
C VAL A 166 1.09 12.87 2.92
N ARG A 167 0.11 12.22 3.53
CA ARG A 167 -0.55 12.74 4.74
C ARG A 167 0.28 12.39 5.96
N ARG A 168 0.44 13.34 6.88
CA ARG A 168 1.11 13.13 8.17
C ARG A 168 0.24 12.26 9.06
N ALA A 169 0.62 10.99 9.21
CA ALA A 169 -0.10 10.03 10.07
C ALA A 169 0.31 10.13 11.54
N SER A 170 1.56 10.53 11.81
CA SER A 170 2.10 10.71 13.15
C SER A 170 3.29 11.68 13.12
N SER A 171 3.69 12.17 14.29
CA SER A 171 4.94 12.96 14.45
C SER A 171 6.19 12.08 14.38
N SER A 172 6.07 10.77 14.56
CA SER A 172 7.16 9.81 14.48
C SER A 172 7.05 8.95 13.22
N GLY A 173 8.13 8.25 12.87
CA GLY A 173 8.17 7.37 11.71
C GLY A 173 8.38 8.11 10.39
N PHE A 174 8.13 7.41 9.27
CA PHE A 174 8.46 7.92 7.93
C PHE A 174 7.74 9.23 7.58
N THR A 175 6.42 9.31 7.86
CA THR A 175 5.65 10.52 7.54
C THR A 175 6.09 11.70 8.39
N GLY A 176 6.40 11.50 9.68
CA GLY A 176 6.99 12.54 10.53
C GLY A 176 8.33 13.02 9.99
N GLN A 177 9.26 12.10 9.69
CA GLN A 177 10.57 12.44 9.11
C GLN A 177 10.44 13.21 7.81
N LEU A 178 9.48 12.85 6.95
CA LEU A 178 9.24 13.54 5.69
C LEU A 178 8.85 15.00 5.90
N PHE A 179 8.04 15.30 6.92
CA PHE A 179 7.65 16.68 7.23
C PHE A 179 8.74 17.47 7.95
N ASP A 180 9.45 16.84 8.88
CA ASP A 180 10.30 17.54 9.84
C ASP A 180 11.78 17.59 9.41
N THR A 181 12.28 16.52 8.76
CA THR A 181 13.71 16.36 8.50
C THR A 181 14.09 16.20 7.04
N MET A 182 13.28 15.55 6.20
CA MET A 182 13.61 15.38 4.79
C MET A 182 13.53 16.69 4.03
N ARG A 183 14.41 16.82 3.02
CA ARG A 183 14.54 18.03 2.17
C ARG A 183 14.77 17.62 0.73
N ALA A 184 14.65 18.57 -0.19
CA ALA A 184 15.13 18.41 -1.56
C ALA A 184 16.58 17.89 -1.55
N GLY A 185 16.87 16.92 -2.41
CA GLY A 185 18.16 16.24 -2.45
C GLY A 185 18.22 14.93 -1.65
N THR A 186 17.30 14.68 -0.71
CA THR A 186 17.26 13.42 0.06
C THR A 186 17.12 12.22 -0.89
N LEU A 187 18.01 11.24 -0.70
CA LEU A 187 17.98 9.98 -1.45
C LEU A 187 17.06 8.98 -0.76
N LEU A 188 16.21 8.37 -1.55
CA LEU A 188 15.26 7.35 -1.13
C LEU A 188 15.33 6.16 -2.10
N ARG A 189 14.68 5.08 -1.74
CA ARG A 189 14.51 3.92 -2.61
C ARG A 189 13.02 3.61 -2.73
N ILE A 190 12.59 3.35 -3.95
CA ILE A 190 11.20 2.99 -4.23
C ILE A 190 11.12 1.64 -4.93
N GLU A 191 10.00 0.97 -4.76
CA GLU A 191 9.59 -0.19 -5.55
C GLU A 191 8.23 0.09 -6.15
N GLY A 192 8.09 -0.14 -7.42
CA GLY A 192 6.85 0.07 -8.15
C GLY A 192 7.03 -0.08 -9.67
N PRO A 193 5.96 0.19 -10.41
CA PRO A 193 4.61 0.50 -9.93
C PRO A 193 3.90 -0.74 -9.39
N LEU A 194 3.07 -0.55 -8.39
CA LEU A 194 2.33 -1.58 -7.70
C LEU A 194 0.82 -1.32 -7.79
N GLY A 195 0.04 -2.35 -7.50
CA GLY A 195 -1.42 -2.25 -7.43
C GLY A 195 -2.13 -2.63 -8.72
N GLN A 196 -3.38 -3.01 -8.51
CA GLN A 196 -4.28 -3.56 -9.54
C GLN A 196 -5.40 -2.60 -9.89
N PHE A 197 -5.50 -1.52 -9.14
CA PHE A 197 -6.47 -0.47 -9.37
C PHE A 197 -5.83 0.55 -10.33
N TRP A 198 -6.16 0.46 -11.61
CA TRP A 198 -5.75 1.45 -12.60
C TRP A 198 -6.92 1.83 -13.51
N PHE A 199 -6.85 3.02 -14.06
CA PHE A 199 -7.81 3.50 -15.02
C PHE A 199 -7.74 2.68 -16.32
N ARG A 200 -8.85 2.04 -16.67
CA ARG A 200 -8.99 1.24 -17.90
C ARG A 200 -9.71 2.08 -18.96
N SER A 201 -8.93 2.77 -19.78
CA SER A 201 -9.47 3.62 -20.85
C SER A 201 -10.34 2.87 -21.86
N GLU A 202 -10.12 1.56 -22.00
CA GLU A 202 -10.88 0.69 -22.90
C GLU A 202 -12.23 0.24 -22.31
N SER A 203 -12.48 0.51 -21.02
CA SER A 203 -13.72 0.11 -20.37
C SER A 203 -14.89 0.95 -20.87
N LYS A 204 -15.90 0.30 -21.43
CA LYS A 204 -17.18 0.95 -21.79
C LYS A 204 -18.08 1.20 -20.55
N ARG A 205 -17.66 0.80 -19.36
CA ARG A 205 -18.38 1.06 -18.11
C ARG A 205 -18.11 2.49 -17.68
N PRO A 206 -19.13 3.27 -17.31
CA PRO A 206 -18.93 4.59 -16.75
C PRO A 206 -18.08 4.48 -15.47
N ALA A 207 -17.14 5.39 -15.28
CA ALA A 207 -16.41 5.49 -14.02
C ALA A 207 -17.41 5.78 -12.88
N PRO A 208 -17.30 5.15 -11.71
CA PRO A 208 -18.14 5.51 -10.58
C PRO A 208 -17.91 7.00 -10.26
N PRO A 209 -18.97 7.72 -9.87
CA PRO A 209 -18.81 9.11 -9.44
C PRO A 209 -17.82 9.16 -8.26
N PRO A 210 -17.02 10.22 -8.13
CA PRO A 210 -16.16 10.39 -6.97
C PRO A 210 -17.03 10.36 -5.70
N PRO A 211 -16.50 9.82 -4.59
CA PRO A 211 -17.23 9.84 -3.33
C PRO A 211 -17.57 11.29 -2.95
N PRO A 212 -18.70 11.52 -2.30
CA PRO A 212 -19.06 12.86 -1.84
C PRO A 212 -17.92 13.39 -0.96
N ARG A 213 -17.61 14.68 -1.13
CA ARG A 213 -16.61 15.32 -0.26
C ARG A 213 -17.07 15.15 1.19
N PRO A 214 -16.17 14.77 2.13
CA PRO A 214 -16.52 14.81 3.53
C PRO A 214 -17.00 16.22 3.89
N ALA A 215 -18.03 16.28 4.72
CA ALA A 215 -18.53 17.57 5.23
C ALA A 215 -17.36 18.36 5.86
N PRO A 216 -17.30 19.67 5.68
CA PRO A 216 -16.28 20.46 6.38
C PRO A 216 -16.42 20.24 7.88
N PRO A 217 -15.30 20.21 8.63
CA PRO A 217 -15.37 20.09 10.08
C PRO A 217 -16.25 21.20 10.66
N PRO A 218 -17.00 20.94 11.74
CA PRO A 218 -17.77 21.98 12.38
C PRO A 218 -16.86 23.14 12.79
N PRO A 219 -17.36 24.39 12.74
CA PRO A 219 -16.56 25.52 13.16
C PRO A 219 -16.10 25.33 14.61
N PRO A 220 -14.92 25.84 14.98
CA PRO A 220 -14.43 25.76 16.36
C PRO A 220 -15.44 26.43 17.31
N PRO A 221 -15.58 25.91 18.52
CA PRO A 221 -16.45 26.53 19.51
C PRO A 221 -16.03 27.99 19.76
N PRO A 222 -16.96 28.89 20.04
CA PRO A 222 -16.63 30.29 20.35
C PRO A 222 -15.69 30.35 21.56
N PRO A 223 -14.77 31.32 21.60
CA PRO A 223 -13.88 31.50 22.74
C PRO A 223 -14.70 31.72 24.03
N PRO A 224 -14.20 31.24 25.17
CA PRO A 224 -14.89 31.47 26.44
C PRO A 224 -15.01 32.96 26.71
N PRO A 225 -16.09 33.40 27.40
CA PRO A 225 -16.26 34.80 27.75
C PRO A 225 -15.09 35.27 28.65
N PRO A 226 -14.70 36.54 28.54
CA PRO A 226 -13.66 37.11 29.40
C PRO A 226 -14.04 37.00 30.87
N PRO A 227 -13.06 36.83 31.78
CA PRO A 227 -13.36 36.82 33.22
C PRO A 227 -13.95 38.15 33.65
N PRO A 228 -14.84 38.16 34.68
CA PRO A 228 -15.42 39.40 35.20
C PRO A 228 -14.30 40.31 35.74
N PRO A 229 -14.48 41.64 35.63
CA PRO A 229 -13.51 42.61 36.16
C PRO A 229 -13.39 42.47 37.69
N PRO A 230 -12.21 42.81 38.25
CA PRO A 230 -11.94 42.70 39.68
C PRO A 230 -12.80 43.65 40.54
#